data_ba468938b4d877540090f252131bdebe
#
_entry.id   ba468938b4d877540090f252131bdebe
#
_cell.length_a   1.000
_cell.length_b   1.000
_cell.length_c   1.000
_cell.angle_alpha   90.00
_cell.angle_beta   90.00
_cell.angle_gamma   90.00
#
_symmetry.space_group_name_H-M   'P 1'
#
loop_
_entity.id
_entity.type
_entity.pdbx_description
1 polymer ?
#
loop_
_entity_poly.entity_id
_entity_poly.type
_entity_poly.pdbx_seq_one_letter_code
_entity_poly.pdbx_strand_id
1 'polypeptide(L)'
;MKIYKPAFWDYKKPNILAYLLKPFTFPILLIESLKKKKIKVKNIKTICVGNIYLGGTGKTPTSIMLNELLKKLNYKTCFIKKFYTNQKDEQLLLKKHGTLFCEKERIIAIKKAIKNRRNVAIFDDGLQDKSLDYDLKFVCFNIQKWVGNGLIVPAGPLRQSLDNLKNCHCIFLNGNGENTNSIKKIIKKKYKNIEIFESEYIIENISKIKKNQKYLVFSGIGNPTIFDDTLKKNKIKVTKSISFPDHHSYSNYEISKLKKEAIELQSKILTTEKDFLRLNLKNRKNIYFAKAKLSVKNKQKLIKFLKINL
;
A
#
# COMPACT_ATOMS: atom_id res chain seq x y z
N MET A 1 15.39 -14.85 -10.62
CA MET A 1 16.29 -13.88 -9.96
C MET A 1 15.42 -12.87 -9.19
N LYS A 2 15.55 -12.75 -7.86
CA LYS A 2 14.83 -11.73 -7.09
C LYS A 2 15.64 -10.43 -7.18
N ILE A 3 15.12 -9.44 -7.87
CA ILE A 3 15.75 -8.12 -7.97
C ILE A 3 15.46 -7.39 -6.65
N TYR A 4 16.51 -7.12 -5.88
CA TYR A 4 16.42 -6.31 -4.68
C TYR A 4 16.42 -4.83 -5.06
N LYS A 5 15.62 -4.05 -4.36
CA LYS A 5 15.62 -2.61 -4.50
C LYS A 5 16.98 -2.03 -4.12
N PRO A 6 17.65 -1.26 -4.99
CA PRO A 6 18.93 -0.64 -4.68
C PRO A 6 18.80 0.37 -3.51
N ALA A 7 19.78 0.36 -2.60
CA ALA A 7 19.77 1.25 -1.42
C ALA A 7 19.79 2.74 -1.81
N PHE A 8 20.49 3.12 -2.88
CA PHE A 8 20.60 4.51 -3.33
C PHE A 8 19.28 5.11 -3.81
N TRP A 9 18.26 4.29 -4.09
CA TRP A 9 16.92 4.79 -4.41
C TRP A 9 16.26 5.52 -3.24
N ASP A 10 16.61 5.14 -2.00
CA ASP A 10 16.05 5.75 -0.78
C ASP A 10 16.86 6.95 -0.27
N TYR A 11 17.94 7.33 -0.96
CA TYR A 11 18.70 8.53 -0.61
C TYR A 11 17.86 9.78 -0.89
N LYS A 12 18.07 10.84 -0.10
CA LYS A 12 17.38 12.13 -0.29
C LYS A 12 17.83 12.88 -1.55
N LYS A 13 19.01 12.55 -2.08
CA LYS A 13 19.58 13.13 -3.30
C LYS A 13 20.16 12.01 -4.18
N PRO A 14 20.12 12.15 -5.51
CA PRO A 14 20.79 11.22 -6.40
C PRO A 14 22.29 11.16 -6.14
N ASN A 15 22.87 9.95 -6.20
CA ASN A 15 24.31 9.72 -6.21
C ASN A 15 24.83 9.54 -7.66
N ILE A 16 26.14 9.33 -7.82
CA ILE A 16 26.79 9.16 -9.14
C ILE A 16 26.13 8.01 -9.92
N LEU A 17 25.88 6.86 -9.27
CA LEU A 17 25.24 5.71 -9.92
C LEU A 17 23.83 6.03 -10.42
N ALA A 18 23.06 6.81 -9.68
CA ALA A 18 21.74 7.28 -10.11
C ALA A 18 21.81 8.17 -11.35
N TYR A 19 22.83 9.04 -11.44
CA TYR A 19 23.06 9.86 -12.63
C TYR A 19 23.49 9.03 -13.84
N LEU A 20 24.35 8.04 -13.67
CA LEU A 20 24.74 7.12 -14.75
C LEU A 20 23.54 6.31 -15.29
N LEU A 21 22.59 5.95 -14.42
CA LEU A 21 21.38 5.23 -14.82
C LEU A 21 20.27 6.14 -15.39
N LYS A 22 20.39 7.47 -15.27
CA LYS A 22 19.36 8.42 -15.71
C LYS A 22 19.01 8.32 -17.20
N PRO A 23 19.95 8.15 -18.17
CA PRO A 23 19.59 7.97 -19.58
C PRO A 23 18.65 6.79 -19.82
N PHE A 24 18.76 5.71 -19.05
CA PHE A 24 17.91 4.51 -19.16
C PHE A 24 16.47 4.72 -18.65
N THR A 25 16.15 5.90 -18.10
CA THR A 25 14.76 6.27 -17.76
C THR A 25 13.96 6.71 -18.98
N PHE A 26 14.64 7.09 -20.09
CA PHE A 26 14.01 7.64 -21.29
C PHE A 26 12.95 6.72 -21.92
N PRO A 27 13.15 5.40 -22.10
CA PRO A 27 12.12 4.52 -22.63
C PRO A 27 10.85 4.51 -21.78
N ILE A 28 10.97 4.58 -20.45
CA ILE A 28 9.82 4.61 -19.53
C ILE A 28 9.04 5.92 -19.71
N LEU A 29 9.76 7.06 -19.81
CA LEU A 29 9.15 8.35 -20.07
C LEU A 29 8.45 8.40 -21.43
N LEU A 30 9.03 7.78 -22.45
CA LEU A 30 8.42 7.67 -23.78
C LEU A 30 7.13 6.87 -23.72
N ILE A 31 7.12 5.69 -23.11
CA ILE A 31 5.92 4.89 -22.91
C ILE A 31 4.87 5.67 -22.08
N GLU A 32 5.32 6.45 -21.11
CA GLU A 32 4.45 7.28 -20.29
C GLU A 32 3.81 8.42 -21.09
N SER A 33 4.51 8.99 -22.08
CA SER A 33 4.00 10.05 -22.95
C SER A 33 2.95 9.55 -23.95
N LEU A 34 2.94 8.27 -24.31
CA LEU A 34 1.99 7.69 -25.24
C LEU A 34 0.56 7.82 -24.69
N LYS A 35 -0.23 8.68 -25.33
CA LYS A 35 -1.64 8.87 -25.00
C LYS A 35 -2.45 7.66 -25.48
N LYS A 36 -3.12 6.97 -24.56
CA LYS A 36 -4.14 5.96 -24.90
C LYS A 36 -5.53 6.56 -24.71
N LYS A 37 -6.47 6.21 -25.60
CA LYS A 37 -7.88 6.56 -25.43
C LYS A 37 -8.38 5.92 -24.13
N LYS A 38 -8.85 6.75 -23.20
CA LYS A 38 -9.36 6.29 -21.91
C LYS A 38 -10.85 6.02 -22.01
N ILE A 39 -11.28 4.94 -21.39
CA ILE A 39 -12.70 4.58 -21.31
C ILE A 39 -13.25 5.16 -20.00
N LYS A 40 -14.24 6.06 -20.11
CA LYS A 40 -15.03 6.49 -18.97
C LYS A 40 -16.12 5.45 -18.71
N VAL A 41 -16.13 4.90 -17.51
CA VAL A 41 -17.15 3.90 -17.12
C VAL A 41 -18.40 4.63 -16.65
N LYS A 42 -19.56 4.21 -17.15
CA LYS A 42 -20.87 4.70 -16.71
C LYS A 42 -21.48 3.74 -15.68
N ASN A 43 -22.49 4.20 -14.94
CA ASN A 43 -23.31 3.43 -13.98
C ASN A 43 -22.57 2.92 -12.71
N ILE A 44 -21.33 3.35 -12.48
CA ILE A 44 -20.59 3.07 -11.27
C ILE A 44 -19.51 4.14 -11.08
N LYS A 45 -19.38 4.66 -9.87
CA LYS A 45 -18.31 5.60 -9.54
C LYS A 45 -16.99 4.86 -9.33
N THR A 46 -15.91 5.41 -9.78
CA THR A 46 -14.59 4.77 -9.83
C THR A 46 -13.56 5.54 -9.02
N ILE A 47 -12.98 4.89 -8.02
CA ILE A 47 -11.89 5.42 -7.20
C ILE A 47 -10.63 4.62 -7.49
N CYS A 48 -9.60 5.25 -8.03
CA CYS A 48 -8.29 4.65 -8.20
C CYS A 48 -7.40 4.97 -7.02
N VAL A 49 -6.89 3.95 -6.34
CA VAL A 49 -5.85 4.06 -5.31
C VAL A 49 -4.56 3.50 -5.88
N GLY A 50 -3.54 4.34 -5.98
CA GLY A 50 -2.27 3.94 -6.56
C GLY A 50 -1.08 4.63 -5.91
N ASN A 51 0.09 4.43 -6.48
CA ASN A 51 1.32 5.10 -6.06
C ASN A 51 2.23 5.38 -7.26
N ILE A 52 3.16 6.30 -7.09
CA ILE A 52 4.24 6.59 -8.04
C ILE A 52 5.58 6.03 -7.55
N TYR A 53 5.71 5.69 -6.30
CA TYR A 53 6.92 5.13 -5.71
C TYR A 53 6.87 3.59 -5.72
N LEU A 54 7.96 2.92 -6.16
CA LEU A 54 8.05 1.47 -6.18
C LEU A 54 8.29 0.91 -4.77
N GLY A 55 7.26 0.29 -4.20
CA GLY A 55 7.33 -0.31 -2.85
C GLY A 55 6.08 -0.09 -2.03
N GLY A 56 6.17 -0.39 -0.75
CA GLY A 56 5.08 -0.33 0.22
C GLY A 56 4.71 1.09 0.61
N THR A 57 3.74 1.67 -0.07
CA THR A 57 3.21 3.03 0.21
C THR A 57 1.84 3.02 0.90
N GLY A 58 1.31 1.84 1.24
CA GLY A 58 0.02 1.72 1.91
C GLY A 58 -1.20 1.74 1.00
N LYS A 59 -1.08 1.41 -0.30
CA LYS A 59 -2.22 1.37 -1.25
C LYS A 59 -3.37 0.48 -0.76
N THR A 60 -3.08 -0.79 -0.53
CA THR A 60 -4.10 -1.77 -0.11
C THR A 60 -4.74 -1.41 1.23
N PRO A 61 -4.00 -1.01 2.28
CA PRO A 61 -4.61 -0.46 3.49
C PRO A 61 -5.47 0.79 3.26
N THR A 62 -5.06 1.69 2.34
CA THR A 62 -5.87 2.87 1.97
C THR A 62 -7.16 2.44 1.25
N SER A 63 -7.09 1.49 0.32
CA SER A 63 -8.27 0.93 -0.36
C SER A 63 -9.25 0.33 0.64
N ILE A 64 -8.77 -0.42 1.62
CA ILE A 64 -9.59 -1.03 2.68
C ILE A 64 -10.24 0.06 3.56
N MET A 65 -9.47 1.05 3.99
CA MET A 65 -9.98 2.17 4.79
C MET A 65 -11.09 2.94 4.05
N LEU A 66 -10.89 3.25 2.75
CA LEU A 66 -11.90 3.91 1.93
C LEU A 66 -13.17 3.05 1.80
N ASN A 67 -13.02 1.75 1.58
CA ASN A 67 -14.14 0.81 1.50
C ASN A 67 -14.98 0.83 2.79
N GLU A 68 -14.34 0.80 3.95
CA GLU A 68 -15.04 0.86 5.25
C GLU A 68 -15.75 2.19 5.46
N LEU A 69 -15.14 3.30 5.05
CA LEU A 69 -15.78 4.63 5.14
C LEU A 69 -17.00 4.73 4.22
N LEU A 70 -16.86 4.28 2.98
CA LEU A 70 -17.94 4.34 1.98
C LEU A 70 -19.10 3.41 2.33
N LYS A 71 -18.84 2.22 2.90
CA LYS A 71 -19.90 1.35 3.44
C LYS A 71 -20.68 2.02 4.55
N LYS A 72 -20.01 2.77 5.46
CA LYS A 72 -20.67 3.55 6.51
C LYS A 72 -21.51 4.71 5.96
N LEU A 73 -21.25 5.13 4.73
CA LEU A 73 -22.03 6.12 3.98
C LEU A 73 -23.07 5.44 3.06
N ASN A 74 -23.39 4.15 3.29
CA ASN A 74 -24.38 3.35 2.58
C ASN A 74 -24.07 3.11 1.08
N TYR A 75 -22.82 3.26 0.65
CA TYR A 75 -22.43 2.88 -0.70
C TYR A 75 -22.25 1.35 -0.84
N LYS A 76 -22.75 0.80 -1.96
CA LYS A 76 -22.53 -0.61 -2.35
C LYS A 76 -21.18 -0.76 -3.02
N THR A 77 -20.11 -0.83 -2.23
CA THR A 77 -18.73 -0.81 -2.69
C THR A 77 -18.23 -2.18 -3.15
N CYS A 78 -17.20 -2.19 -3.99
CA CYS A 78 -16.36 -3.35 -4.30
C CYS A 78 -14.93 -2.95 -4.55
N PHE A 79 -14.01 -3.92 -4.46
CA PHE A 79 -12.63 -3.79 -4.90
C PHE A 79 -12.49 -4.32 -6.33
N ILE A 80 -11.68 -3.64 -7.12
CA ILE A 80 -11.22 -4.08 -8.45
C ILE A 80 -9.71 -4.25 -8.39
N LYS A 81 -9.21 -5.43 -8.74
CA LYS A 81 -7.77 -5.69 -8.82
C LYS A 81 -7.44 -6.48 -10.07
N LYS A 82 -6.32 -6.15 -10.71
CA LYS A 82 -5.75 -6.98 -11.77
C LYS A 82 -5.19 -8.26 -11.16
N PHE A 83 -5.46 -9.39 -11.78
CA PHE A 83 -4.98 -10.68 -11.32
C PHE A 83 -3.46 -10.80 -11.55
N TYR A 84 -2.74 -11.13 -10.47
CA TYR A 84 -1.34 -11.51 -10.49
C TYR A 84 -1.12 -12.71 -9.59
N THR A 85 -0.43 -13.72 -10.09
CA THR A 85 -0.16 -14.97 -9.35
C THR A 85 0.67 -14.78 -8.10
N ASN A 86 1.57 -13.79 -8.12
CA ASN A 86 2.48 -13.46 -7.02
C ASN A 86 1.89 -12.48 -5.99
N GLN A 87 0.62 -12.05 -6.13
CA GLN A 87 -0.06 -11.13 -5.21
C GLN A 87 -1.31 -11.76 -4.57
N LYS A 88 -1.30 -13.08 -4.36
CA LYS A 88 -2.43 -13.82 -3.76
C LYS A 88 -2.79 -13.31 -2.36
N ASP A 89 -1.79 -12.93 -1.58
CA ASP A 89 -1.94 -12.36 -0.24
C ASP A 89 -2.75 -11.06 -0.21
N GLU A 90 -2.50 -10.15 -1.17
CA GLU A 90 -3.28 -8.91 -1.29
C GLU A 90 -4.71 -9.20 -1.74
N GLN A 91 -4.90 -10.16 -2.65
CA GLN A 91 -6.23 -10.59 -3.08
C GLN A 91 -7.03 -11.19 -1.92
N LEU A 92 -6.40 -12.04 -1.10
CA LEU A 92 -7.02 -12.63 0.10
C LEU A 92 -7.37 -11.55 1.13
N LEU A 93 -6.48 -10.58 1.34
CA LEU A 93 -6.72 -9.48 2.25
C LEU A 93 -7.91 -8.63 1.80
N LEU A 94 -7.98 -8.25 0.52
CA LEU A 94 -9.11 -7.50 -0.02
C LEU A 94 -10.43 -8.28 0.07
N LYS A 95 -10.43 -9.59 -0.26
CA LYS A 95 -11.62 -10.47 -0.12
C LYS A 95 -12.14 -10.51 1.32
N LYS A 96 -11.25 -10.51 2.32
CA LYS A 96 -11.62 -10.51 3.73
C LYS A 96 -12.35 -9.23 4.14
N HIS A 97 -12.02 -8.09 3.51
CA HIS A 97 -12.61 -6.79 3.83
C HIS A 97 -13.80 -6.39 2.94
N GLY A 98 -14.06 -7.11 1.84
CA GLY A 98 -15.19 -6.81 0.97
C GLY A 98 -15.26 -7.61 -0.30
N THR A 99 -16.26 -7.31 -1.12
CA THR A 99 -16.42 -7.96 -2.43
C THR A 99 -15.26 -7.57 -3.35
N LEU A 100 -14.54 -8.55 -3.87
CA LEU A 100 -13.42 -8.37 -4.81
C LEU A 100 -13.77 -8.96 -6.17
N PHE A 101 -13.63 -8.17 -7.22
CA PHE A 101 -13.58 -8.63 -8.61
C PHE A 101 -12.12 -8.58 -9.07
N CYS A 102 -11.55 -9.74 -9.37
CA CYS A 102 -10.14 -9.90 -9.72
C CYS A 102 -10.04 -10.63 -11.07
N GLU A 103 -9.60 -9.93 -12.11
CA GLU A 103 -9.56 -10.41 -13.48
C GLU A 103 -8.24 -10.02 -14.16
N LYS A 104 -7.90 -10.65 -15.29
CA LYS A 104 -6.74 -10.28 -16.10
C LYS A 104 -6.83 -8.83 -16.59
N GLU A 105 -8.05 -8.36 -16.89
CA GLU A 105 -8.33 -6.99 -17.33
C GLU A 105 -9.32 -6.32 -16.37
N ARG A 106 -9.01 -5.06 -15.97
CA ARG A 106 -9.88 -4.29 -15.08
C ARG A 106 -11.24 -3.96 -15.69
N ILE A 107 -11.31 -3.85 -17.02
CA ILE A 107 -12.58 -3.60 -17.72
C ILE A 107 -13.57 -4.77 -17.56
N ILE A 108 -13.08 -6.00 -17.53
CA ILE A 108 -13.91 -7.19 -17.30
C ILE A 108 -14.39 -7.19 -15.83
N ALA A 109 -13.49 -6.90 -14.90
CA ALA A 109 -13.82 -6.85 -13.47
C ALA A 109 -14.89 -5.80 -13.17
N ILE A 110 -14.81 -4.60 -13.78
CA ILE A 110 -15.80 -3.56 -13.53
C ILE A 110 -17.16 -3.87 -14.17
N LYS A 111 -17.21 -4.51 -15.36
CA LYS A 111 -18.46 -5.00 -15.93
C LYS A 111 -19.16 -5.99 -15.00
N LYS A 112 -18.41 -6.92 -14.38
CA LYS A 112 -18.95 -7.84 -13.36
C LYS A 112 -19.47 -7.08 -12.12
N ALA A 113 -18.77 -6.04 -11.67
CA ALA A 113 -19.19 -5.21 -10.54
C ALA A 113 -20.52 -4.51 -10.82
N ILE A 114 -20.71 -3.93 -12.02
CA ILE A 114 -21.95 -3.29 -12.45
C ILE A 114 -23.09 -4.32 -12.48
N LYS A 115 -22.88 -5.50 -13.08
CA LYS A 115 -23.86 -6.59 -13.10
C LYS A 115 -24.30 -7.00 -11.69
N ASN A 116 -23.38 -6.92 -10.72
CA ASN A 116 -23.65 -7.19 -9.31
C ASN A 116 -24.17 -5.96 -8.54
N ARG A 117 -24.71 -4.96 -9.22
CA ARG A 117 -25.37 -3.77 -8.66
C ARG A 117 -24.48 -3.01 -7.65
N ARG A 118 -23.15 -2.96 -7.90
CA ARG A 118 -22.23 -2.12 -7.15
C ARG A 118 -22.31 -0.70 -7.70
N ASN A 119 -22.23 0.31 -6.79
CA ASN A 119 -22.29 1.72 -7.19
C ASN A 119 -20.95 2.46 -7.02
N VAL A 120 -20.00 1.90 -6.24
CA VAL A 120 -18.63 2.42 -6.12
C VAL A 120 -17.62 1.30 -6.26
N ALA A 121 -16.66 1.45 -7.19
CA ALA A 121 -15.54 0.53 -7.41
C ALA A 121 -14.23 1.18 -6.97
N ILE A 122 -13.51 0.53 -6.06
CA ILE A 122 -12.18 0.93 -5.57
C ILE A 122 -11.13 0.08 -6.28
N PHE A 123 -10.35 0.71 -7.14
CA PHE A 123 -9.26 0.07 -7.90
C PHE A 123 -7.97 0.09 -7.07
N ASP A 124 -7.54 -1.09 -6.61
CA ASP A 124 -6.26 -1.24 -5.92
C ASP A 124 -5.11 -1.38 -6.93
N ASP A 125 -4.12 -0.47 -6.85
CA ASP A 125 -2.98 -0.33 -7.76
C ASP A 125 -3.36 -0.08 -9.23
N GLY A 126 -4.28 0.88 -9.47
CA GLY A 126 -4.80 1.20 -10.80
C GLY A 126 -4.13 2.38 -11.51
N LEU A 127 -3.23 3.13 -10.86
CA LEU A 127 -2.76 4.44 -11.35
C LEU A 127 -1.98 4.36 -12.68
N GLN A 128 -1.24 3.28 -12.91
CA GLN A 128 -0.49 3.04 -14.14
C GLN A 128 -1.37 2.51 -15.29
N ASP A 129 -2.62 2.17 -15.01
CA ASP A 129 -3.55 1.71 -16.06
C ASP A 129 -4.12 2.91 -16.80
N LYS A 130 -3.71 3.04 -18.06
CA LYS A 130 -4.14 4.14 -18.94
C LYS A 130 -5.41 3.83 -19.74
N SER A 131 -5.99 2.64 -19.56
CA SER A 131 -7.20 2.23 -20.28
C SER A 131 -8.48 2.83 -19.71
N LEU A 132 -8.47 3.20 -18.42
CA LEU A 132 -9.65 3.71 -17.72
C LEU A 132 -9.47 5.17 -17.31
N ASP A 133 -10.55 5.94 -17.41
CA ASP A 133 -10.65 7.27 -16.81
C ASP A 133 -11.43 7.17 -15.49
N TYR A 134 -10.72 7.38 -14.39
CA TYR A 134 -11.28 7.26 -13.04
C TYR A 134 -11.91 8.57 -12.58
N ASP A 135 -13.07 8.50 -11.90
CA ASP A 135 -13.72 9.68 -11.31
C ASP A 135 -12.83 10.31 -10.23
N LEU A 136 -12.22 9.49 -9.38
CA LEU A 136 -11.26 9.95 -8.37
C LEU A 136 -9.94 9.18 -8.47
N LYS A 137 -8.81 9.89 -8.34
CA LYS A 137 -7.46 9.32 -8.35
C LYS A 137 -6.74 9.73 -7.07
N PHE A 138 -6.42 8.74 -6.25
CA PHE A 138 -5.71 8.87 -4.98
C PHE A 138 -4.32 8.29 -5.09
N VAL A 139 -3.32 9.07 -4.67
CA VAL A 139 -1.92 8.65 -4.69
C VAL A 139 -1.43 8.48 -3.27
N CYS A 140 -0.88 7.30 -2.97
CA CYS A 140 -0.34 6.97 -1.66
C CYS A 140 1.17 7.16 -1.65
N PHE A 141 1.68 7.87 -0.64
CA PHE A 141 3.09 7.96 -0.30
C PHE A 141 3.33 7.46 1.11
N ASN A 142 4.47 6.83 1.29
CA ASN A 142 5.03 6.58 2.60
C ASN A 142 5.82 7.82 3.02
N ILE A 143 5.55 8.40 4.18
CA ILE A 143 6.19 9.64 4.63
C ILE A 143 7.69 9.49 4.90
N GLN A 144 8.17 8.32 5.34
CA GLN A 144 9.58 8.05 5.59
C GLN A 144 10.39 7.96 4.28
N LYS A 145 9.80 7.34 3.25
CA LYS A 145 10.45 7.14 1.95
C LYS A 145 10.20 8.29 1.00
N TRP A 146 9.05 8.96 1.11
CA TRP A 146 8.58 10.02 0.25
C TRP A 146 8.80 9.67 -1.23
N VAL A 147 9.70 10.39 -1.91
CA VAL A 147 10.06 10.17 -3.33
C VAL A 147 11.44 9.51 -3.49
N GLY A 148 12.11 9.17 -2.37
CA GLY A 148 13.50 8.72 -2.39
C GLY A 148 14.41 9.78 -3.02
N ASN A 149 15.28 9.36 -3.95
CA ASN A 149 16.15 10.26 -4.69
C ASN A 149 15.45 11.08 -5.79
N GLY A 150 14.12 10.92 -5.97
CA GLY A 150 13.29 11.70 -6.90
C GLY A 150 13.38 11.29 -8.37
N LEU A 151 14.16 10.27 -8.72
CA LEU A 151 14.33 9.82 -10.10
C LEU A 151 13.41 8.63 -10.43
N ILE A 152 13.19 8.45 -11.73
CA ILE A 152 12.40 7.33 -12.26
C ILE A 152 13.30 6.08 -12.39
N VAL A 153 12.70 4.89 -12.34
CA VAL A 153 13.36 3.61 -12.58
C VAL A 153 14.08 3.62 -13.95
N PRO A 154 15.34 3.13 -14.05
CA PRO A 154 16.15 2.46 -13.02
C PRO A 154 17.00 3.40 -12.16
N ALA A 155 17.04 4.71 -12.44
CA ALA A 155 17.86 5.68 -11.73
C ALA A 155 17.33 5.99 -10.30
N GLY A 156 16.08 5.73 -10.03
CA GLY A 156 15.43 5.95 -8.74
C GLY A 156 14.16 5.14 -8.57
N PRO A 157 13.41 5.35 -7.47
CA PRO A 157 12.29 4.49 -7.10
C PRO A 157 10.96 4.85 -7.78
N LEU A 158 10.91 5.91 -8.60
CA LEU A 158 9.63 6.36 -9.14
C LEU A 158 9.21 5.55 -10.37
N ARG A 159 7.96 5.10 -10.40
CA ARG A 159 7.34 4.40 -11.53
C ARG A 159 6.99 5.35 -12.68
N GLN A 160 6.80 6.63 -12.35
CA GLN A 160 6.40 7.70 -13.26
C GLN A 160 6.77 9.07 -12.69
N SER A 161 6.76 10.10 -13.54
CA SER A 161 7.06 11.48 -13.12
C SER A 161 6.09 11.99 -12.04
N LEU A 162 6.61 12.78 -11.11
CA LEU A 162 5.80 13.52 -10.15
C LEU A 162 4.81 14.49 -10.84
N ASP A 163 5.09 14.90 -12.08
CA ASP A 163 4.18 15.77 -12.84
C ASP A 163 2.80 15.14 -13.08
N ASN A 164 2.70 13.81 -12.99
CA ASN A 164 1.43 13.10 -13.08
C ASN A 164 0.50 13.38 -11.89
N LEU A 165 1.00 13.94 -10.79
CA LEU A 165 0.17 14.37 -9.68
C LEU A 165 -0.84 15.46 -10.07
N LYS A 166 -0.57 16.25 -11.12
CA LYS A 166 -1.54 17.22 -11.66
C LYS A 166 -2.87 16.59 -12.09
N ASN A 167 -2.86 15.30 -12.41
CA ASN A 167 -4.03 14.54 -12.83
C ASN A 167 -4.70 13.79 -11.65
N CYS A 168 -4.24 14.02 -10.43
CA CYS A 168 -4.72 13.34 -9.23
C CYS A 168 -5.53 14.31 -8.36
N HIS A 169 -6.52 13.78 -7.66
CA HIS A 169 -7.43 14.57 -6.83
C HIS A 169 -6.96 14.66 -5.38
N CYS A 170 -6.25 13.61 -4.93
CA CYS A 170 -5.91 13.48 -3.53
C CYS A 170 -4.58 12.73 -3.34
N ILE A 171 -3.84 13.15 -2.32
CA ILE A 171 -2.63 12.46 -1.84
C ILE A 171 -2.87 11.97 -0.41
N PHE A 172 -2.57 10.69 -0.18
CA PHE A 172 -2.45 10.11 1.15
C PHE A 172 -0.98 10.04 1.56
N LEU A 173 -0.65 10.68 2.67
CA LEU A 173 0.65 10.60 3.35
C LEU A 173 0.52 9.59 4.48
N ASN A 174 1.00 8.36 4.24
CA ASN A 174 0.87 7.21 5.14
C ASN A 174 2.14 7.04 5.98
N GLY A 175 2.02 7.02 7.31
CA GLY A 175 3.15 6.81 8.23
C GLY A 175 2.81 7.08 9.68
N ASN A 176 3.79 6.97 10.59
CA ASN A 176 3.56 7.01 12.03
C ASN A 176 4.18 8.23 12.72
N GLY A 177 3.52 9.38 12.62
CA GLY A 177 3.82 10.51 13.52
C GLY A 177 4.95 11.44 13.09
N GLU A 178 5.46 11.32 11.86
CA GLU A 178 6.48 12.21 11.33
C GLU A 178 5.90 13.57 10.92
N ASN A 179 6.75 14.61 10.97
CA ASN A 179 6.36 15.93 10.50
C ASN A 179 6.26 15.96 8.98
N THR A 180 5.05 16.10 8.47
CA THR A 180 4.74 16.14 7.03
C THR A 180 4.70 17.55 6.44
N ASN A 181 4.97 18.59 7.22
CA ASN A 181 4.81 19.98 6.79
C ASN A 181 5.69 20.34 5.58
N SER A 182 6.94 19.86 5.55
CA SER A 182 7.83 20.06 4.40
C SER A 182 7.28 19.41 3.13
N ILE A 183 6.80 18.17 3.23
CA ILE A 183 6.18 17.44 2.12
C ILE A 183 4.94 18.18 1.61
N LYS A 184 4.07 18.61 2.53
CA LYS A 184 2.86 19.38 2.19
C LYS A 184 3.20 20.69 1.48
N LYS A 185 4.23 21.42 1.96
CA LYS A 185 4.69 22.65 1.31
C LYS A 185 5.16 22.39 -0.11
N ILE A 186 5.97 21.35 -0.35
CA ILE A 186 6.43 20.95 -1.69
C ILE A 186 5.26 20.63 -2.62
N ILE A 187 4.29 19.83 -2.14
CA ILE A 187 3.10 19.45 -2.91
C ILE A 187 2.27 20.69 -3.25
N LYS A 188 1.91 21.51 -2.25
CA LYS A 188 1.04 22.68 -2.44
C LYS A 188 1.65 23.78 -3.27
N LYS A 189 3.00 23.94 -3.24
CA LYS A 189 3.71 24.87 -4.11
C LYS A 189 3.48 24.55 -5.60
N LYS A 190 3.43 23.27 -5.96
CA LYS A 190 3.31 22.82 -7.35
C LYS A 190 1.87 22.45 -7.74
N TYR A 191 1.05 21.96 -6.80
CA TYR A 191 -0.30 21.43 -7.03
C TYR A 191 -1.29 22.03 -6.01
N LYS A 192 -1.72 23.28 -6.27
CA LYS A 192 -2.55 24.04 -5.31
C LYS A 192 -3.87 23.35 -4.94
N ASN A 193 -4.53 22.73 -5.94
CA ASN A 193 -5.89 22.16 -5.78
C ASN A 193 -5.92 20.69 -5.33
N ILE A 194 -4.77 20.03 -5.15
CA ILE A 194 -4.76 18.63 -4.71
C ILE A 194 -5.04 18.55 -3.20
N GLU A 195 -5.96 17.68 -2.81
CA GLU A 195 -6.25 17.44 -1.40
C GLU A 195 -5.19 16.53 -0.78
N ILE A 196 -4.80 16.83 0.47
CA ILE A 196 -3.80 16.04 1.20
C ILE A 196 -4.43 15.54 2.49
N PHE A 197 -4.38 14.21 2.65
CA PHE A 197 -4.77 13.52 3.89
C PHE A 197 -3.57 12.80 4.49
N GLU A 198 -3.46 12.89 5.81
CA GLU A 198 -2.49 12.13 6.58
C GLU A 198 -3.17 10.94 7.23
N SER A 199 -2.47 9.82 7.23
CA SER A 199 -2.94 8.65 7.95
C SER A 199 -1.79 7.96 8.68
N GLU A 200 -2.13 7.29 9.76
CA GLU A 200 -1.21 6.51 10.57
C GLU A 200 -1.66 5.06 10.68
N TYR A 201 -0.69 4.18 10.92
CA TYR A 201 -0.98 2.78 11.17
C TYR A 201 -1.35 2.57 12.63
N ILE A 202 -2.48 1.92 12.86
CA ILE A 202 -2.93 1.45 14.17
C ILE A 202 -3.09 -0.06 14.14
N ILE A 203 -2.98 -0.71 15.30
CA ILE A 203 -3.24 -2.14 15.45
C ILE A 203 -4.68 -2.33 15.91
N GLU A 204 -5.53 -2.83 15.02
CA GLU A 204 -6.96 -3.03 15.31
C GLU A 204 -7.20 -4.09 16.41
N ASN A 205 -6.41 -5.16 16.40
CA ASN A 205 -6.54 -6.27 17.34
C ASN A 205 -5.54 -6.19 18.51
N ILE A 206 -5.22 -4.98 18.96
CA ILE A 206 -4.22 -4.76 20.02
C ILE A 206 -4.57 -5.50 21.34
N SER A 207 -5.84 -5.65 21.66
CA SER A 207 -6.32 -6.38 22.83
C SER A 207 -5.96 -7.88 22.82
N LYS A 208 -5.71 -8.46 21.63
CA LYS A 208 -5.29 -9.85 21.46
C LYS A 208 -3.77 -10.03 21.55
N ILE A 209 -3.00 -8.93 21.61
CA ILE A 209 -1.55 -8.94 21.71
C ILE A 209 -1.16 -8.51 23.13
N LYS A 210 -0.66 -9.48 23.93
CA LYS A 210 -0.32 -9.23 25.33
C LYS A 210 0.93 -8.35 25.45
N LYS A 211 0.82 -7.15 26.03
CA LYS A 211 1.93 -6.19 26.17
C LYS A 211 3.05 -6.69 27.07
N ASN A 212 2.73 -7.53 28.05
CA ASN A 212 3.73 -8.12 28.98
C ASN A 212 4.53 -9.28 28.37
N GLN A 213 4.12 -9.74 27.18
CA GLN A 213 4.78 -10.81 26.44
C GLN A 213 5.90 -10.24 25.57
N LYS A 214 7.02 -10.95 25.49
CA LYS A 214 8.09 -10.69 24.52
C LYS A 214 7.75 -11.33 23.17
N TYR A 215 8.14 -10.70 22.07
CA TYR A 215 7.86 -11.18 20.71
C TYR A 215 9.11 -11.19 19.85
N LEU A 216 9.36 -12.32 19.17
CA LEU A 216 10.15 -12.36 17.95
C LEU A 216 9.21 -11.98 16.81
N VAL A 217 9.55 -10.94 16.07
CA VAL A 217 8.73 -10.39 14.98
C VAL A 217 9.33 -10.76 13.64
N PHE A 218 8.51 -11.16 12.68
CA PHE A 218 8.94 -11.29 11.30
C PHE A 218 7.94 -10.66 10.33
N SER A 219 8.43 -10.14 9.20
CA SER A 219 7.59 -9.57 8.16
C SER A 219 8.24 -9.63 6.78
N GLY A 220 7.44 -9.89 5.74
CA GLY A 220 7.81 -9.85 4.33
C GLY A 220 6.91 -8.87 3.57
N ILE A 221 6.92 -7.61 4.00
CA ILE A 221 6.15 -6.52 3.44
C ILE A 221 7.06 -5.43 2.87
N GLY A 222 6.55 -4.61 1.96
CA GLY A 222 7.33 -3.56 1.28
C GLY A 222 7.92 -2.48 2.17
N ASN A 223 7.49 -2.38 3.44
CA ASN A 223 8.11 -1.51 4.45
C ASN A 223 8.02 -2.10 5.85
N PRO A 224 9.00 -2.93 6.25
CA PRO A 224 9.07 -3.54 7.58
C PRO A 224 9.18 -2.50 8.71
N THR A 225 9.90 -1.41 8.49
CA THR A 225 10.16 -0.38 9.51
C THR A 225 8.88 0.23 10.06
N ILE A 226 7.87 0.48 9.20
CA ILE A 226 6.56 0.98 9.67
C ILE A 226 5.89 -0.02 10.62
N PHE A 227 6.04 -1.31 10.36
CA PHE A 227 5.48 -2.34 11.24
C PHE A 227 6.16 -2.31 12.60
N ASP A 228 7.48 -2.29 12.63
CA ASP A 228 8.27 -2.20 13.87
C ASP A 228 7.93 -0.92 14.65
N ASP A 229 7.86 0.23 13.99
CA ASP A 229 7.46 1.51 14.60
C ASP A 229 6.04 1.45 15.17
N THR A 230 5.13 0.78 14.45
CA THR A 230 3.74 0.60 14.92
C THR A 230 3.70 -0.26 16.18
N LEU A 231 4.48 -1.35 16.26
CA LEU A 231 4.58 -2.19 17.45
C LEU A 231 5.19 -1.39 18.62
N LYS A 232 6.28 -0.65 18.38
CA LYS A 232 6.95 0.20 19.38
C LYS A 232 6.01 1.27 19.94
N LYS A 233 5.26 1.98 19.06
CA LYS A 233 4.25 2.97 19.45
C LYS A 233 3.18 2.38 20.37
N ASN A 234 2.82 1.12 20.16
CA ASN A 234 1.86 0.39 20.99
C ASN A 234 2.49 -0.28 22.23
N LYS A 235 3.77 0.00 22.53
CA LYS A 235 4.53 -0.55 23.69
C LYS A 235 4.59 -2.10 23.67
N ILE A 236 4.63 -2.71 22.49
CA ILE A 236 4.84 -4.15 22.33
C ILE A 236 6.34 -4.45 22.51
N LYS A 237 6.68 -5.40 23.37
CA LYS A 237 8.07 -5.79 23.66
C LYS A 237 8.58 -6.70 22.53
N VAL A 238 9.41 -6.14 21.63
CA VAL A 238 10.06 -6.87 20.53
C VAL A 238 11.48 -7.24 20.96
N THR A 239 11.81 -8.54 20.96
CA THR A 239 13.16 -9.06 21.26
C THR A 239 14.03 -9.05 20.03
N LYS A 240 13.46 -9.45 18.88
CA LYS A 240 14.13 -9.47 17.59
C LYS A 240 13.15 -9.23 16.47
N SER A 241 13.53 -8.46 15.45
CA SER A 241 12.76 -8.27 14.22
C SER A 241 13.53 -8.84 13.02
N ILE A 242 12.86 -9.65 12.20
CA ILE A 242 13.44 -10.30 11.02
C ILE A 242 12.63 -9.89 9.79
N SER A 243 13.31 -9.23 8.85
CA SER A 243 12.69 -8.76 7.60
C SER A 243 13.00 -9.71 6.45
N PHE A 244 11.96 -10.10 5.73
CA PHE A 244 12.02 -10.87 4.49
C PHE A 244 11.70 -9.96 3.29
N PRO A 245 12.05 -10.35 2.07
CA PRO A 245 11.64 -9.64 0.86
C PRO A 245 10.11 -9.47 0.77
N ASP A 246 9.64 -8.40 0.14
CA ASP A 246 8.19 -8.22 -0.08
C ASP A 246 7.61 -9.41 -0.87
N HIS A 247 6.41 -9.82 -0.51
CA HIS A 247 5.74 -11.02 -1.05
C HIS A 247 6.51 -12.33 -0.86
N HIS A 248 7.34 -12.43 0.20
CA HIS A 248 8.09 -13.66 0.51
C HIS A 248 7.16 -14.85 0.75
N SER A 249 7.51 -16.00 0.15
CA SER A 249 6.86 -17.29 0.39
C SER A 249 7.65 -18.06 1.44
N TYR A 250 7.07 -18.26 2.60
CA TYR A 250 7.73 -18.90 3.74
C TYR A 250 7.80 -20.41 3.57
N SER A 251 9.01 -20.97 3.60
CA SER A 251 9.22 -22.42 3.63
C SER A 251 8.96 -22.98 5.04
N ASN A 252 8.71 -24.31 5.11
CA ASN A 252 8.57 -24.98 6.40
C ASN A 252 9.86 -24.88 7.24
N TYR A 253 11.02 -24.92 6.58
CA TYR A 253 12.33 -24.78 7.23
C TYR A 253 12.48 -23.41 7.89
N GLU A 254 12.18 -22.32 7.16
CA GLU A 254 12.26 -20.96 7.70
C GLU A 254 11.33 -20.77 8.92
N ILE A 255 10.10 -21.26 8.84
CA ILE A 255 9.17 -21.17 9.97
C ILE A 255 9.62 -22.02 11.16
N SER A 256 10.18 -23.22 10.93
CA SER A 256 10.75 -24.03 12.00
C SER A 256 11.94 -23.34 12.66
N LYS A 257 12.80 -22.68 11.89
CA LYS A 257 13.92 -21.89 12.43
C LYS A 257 13.43 -20.72 13.28
N LEU A 258 12.43 -19.97 12.80
CA LEU A 258 11.82 -18.89 13.59
C LEU A 258 11.20 -19.40 14.90
N LYS A 259 10.57 -20.58 14.89
CA LYS A 259 9.99 -21.19 16.10
C LYS A 259 11.07 -21.60 17.11
N LYS A 260 12.19 -22.21 16.65
CA LYS A 260 13.33 -22.54 17.53
C LYS A 260 13.91 -21.29 18.17
N GLU A 261 14.22 -20.27 17.35
CA GLU A 261 14.78 -19.02 17.83
C GLU A 261 13.86 -18.28 18.80
N ALA A 262 12.54 -18.33 18.59
CA ALA A 262 11.58 -17.74 19.51
C ALA A 262 11.58 -18.44 20.89
N ILE A 263 11.79 -19.76 20.94
CA ILE A 263 11.92 -20.54 22.18
C ILE A 263 13.20 -20.11 22.92
N GLU A 264 14.33 -20.04 22.22
CA GLU A 264 15.62 -19.61 22.78
C GLU A 264 15.54 -18.19 23.38
N LEU A 265 14.80 -17.28 22.70
CA LEU A 265 14.57 -15.91 23.15
C LEU A 265 13.41 -15.79 24.20
N GLN A 266 12.84 -16.88 24.66
CA GLN A 266 11.67 -16.89 25.53
C GLN A 266 10.55 -15.94 25.02
N SER A 267 10.32 -15.96 23.73
CA SER A 267 9.44 -15.04 23.02
C SER A 267 8.34 -15.78 22.27
N LYS A 268 7.20 -15.14 22.06
CA LYS A 268 6.18 -15.59 21.10
C LYS A 268 6.46 -15.01 19.74
N ILE A 269 5.91 -15.64 18.70
CA ILE A 269 6.09 -15.14 17.34
C ILE A 269 4.94 -14.23 16.97
N LEU A 270 5.27 -13.06 16.41
CA LEU A 270 4.31 -12.08 15.91
C LEU A 270 4.65 -11.69 14.47
N THR A 271 3.65 -11.60 13.61
CA THR A 271 3.83 -11.17 12.22
C THR A 271 2.72 -10.22 11.78
N THR A 272 2.75 -9.77 10.53
CA THR A 272 1.63 -9.00 9.94
C THR A 272 0.48 -9.93 9.53
N GLU A 273 -0.75 -9.39 9.43
CA GLU A 273 -1.88 -10.16 8.88
C GLU A 273 -1.60 -10.64 7.45
N LYS A 274 -0.95 -9.82 6.62
CA LYS A 274 -0.56 -10.15 5.24
C LYS A 274 0.37 -11.36 5.20
N ASP A 275 1.38 -11.40 6.06
CA ASP A 275 2.32 -12.51 6.15
C ASP A 275 1.66 -13.76 6.74
N PHE A 276 0.82 -13.60 7.77
CA PHE A 276 0.08 -14.71 8.35
C PHE A 276 -0.81 -15.44 7.33
N LEU A 277 -1.44 -14.69 6.41
CA LEU A 277 -2.25 -15.25 5.33
C LEU A 277 -1.44 -16.06 4.31
N ARG A 278 -0.14 -15.77 4.16
CA ARG A 278 0.79 -16.52 3.30
C ARG A 278 1.24 -17.85 3.89
N LEU A 279 1.14 -18.00 5.22
CA LEU A 279 1.51 -19.25 5.89
C LEU A 279 0.51 -20.36 5.57
N ASN A 280 1.00 -21.57 5.36
CA ASN A 280 0.15 -22.75 5.33
C ASN A 280 -0.48 -23.01 6.71
N LEU A 281 -1.58 -23.75 6.76
CA LEU A 281 -2.35 -23.97 8.00
C LEU A 281 -1.51 -24.59 9.13
N LYS A 282 -0.62 -25.56 8.83
CA LYS A 282 0.25 -26.21 9.81
C LYS A 282 1.23 -25.21 10.45
N ASN A 283 1.73 -24.27 9.65
CA ASN A 283 2.71 -23.29 10.10
C ASN A 283 2.11 -22.19 10.98
N ARG A 284 0.79 -21.92 10.88
CA ARG A 284 0.10 -20.88 11.67
C ARG A 284 0.02 -21.16 13.16
N LYS A 285 0.17 -22.42 13.58
CA LYS A 285 0.11 -22.80 15.01
C LYS A 285 1.19 -22.06 15.81
N ASN A 286 0.76 -21.42 16.90
CA ASN A 286 1.60 -20.60 17.81
C ASN A 286 2.22 -19.34 17.17
N ILE A 287 1.68 -18.86 16.06
CA ILE A 287 2.05 -17.58 15.46
C ILE A 287 0.89 -16.59 15.62
N TYR A 288 1.18 -15.46 16.25
CA TYR A 288 0.25 -14.35 16.40
C TYR A 288 0.40 -13.38 15.23
N PHE A 289 -0.62 -12.58 14.97
CA PHE A 289 -0.52 -11.54 13.95
C PHE A 289 -1.17 -10.23 14.40
N ALA A 290 -0.60 -9.14 13.96
CA ALA A 290 -1.14 -7.81 14.14
C ALA A 290 -1.91 -7.40 12.87
N LYS A 291 -3.16 -6.97 13.06
CA LYS A 291 -3.98 -6.36 12.01
C LYS A 291 -3.65 -4.88 11.95
N ALA A 292 -2.75 -4.50 11.05
CA ALA A 292 -2.43 -3.11 10.80
C ALA A 292 -3.52 -2.47 9.93
N LYS A 293 -4.10 -1.37 10.41
CA LYS A 293 -5.13 -0.59 9.74
C LYS A 293 -4.67 0.86 9.61
N LEU A 294 -5.01 1.50 8.50
CA LEU A 294 -4.82 2.95 8.37
C LEU A 294 -5.97 3.72 9.03
N SER A 295 -5.60 4.69 9.84
CA SER A 295 -6.51 5.68 10.42
C SER A 295 -6.17 7.06 9.88
N VAL A 296 -7.13 7.73 9.24
CA VAL A 296 -6.98 9.10 8.74
C VAL A 296 -7.11 10.09 9.90
N LYS A 297 -6.17 11.03 10.01
CA LYS A 297 -6.17 12.03 11.10
C LYS A 297 -7.41 12.94 11.06
N ASN A 298 -7.83 13.37 9.86
CA ASN A 298 -9.05 14.17 9.69
C ASN A 298 -10.11 13.43 8.89
N LYS A 299 -10.78 12.49 9.54
CA LYS A 299 -11.79 11.62 8.94
C LYS A 299 -13.00 12.39 8.41
N GLN A 300 -13.46 13.45 9.13
CA GLN A 300 -14.61 14.24 8.70
C GLN A 300 -14.33 15.00 7.41
N LYS A 301 -13.11 15.56 7.26
CA LYS A 301 -12.67 16.22 6.01
C LYS A 301 -12.69 15.23 4.85
N LEU A 302 -12.20 14.00 5.05
CA LEU A 302 -12.22 12.96 4.02
C LEU A 302 -13.65 12.56 3.64
N ILE A 303 -14.55 12.42 4.62
CA ILE A 303 -15.97 12.10 4.37
C ILE A 303 -16.62 13.21 3.55
N LYS A 304 -16.40 14.48 3.91
CA LYS A 304 -16.92 15.64 3.15
C LYS A 304 -16.40 15.62 1.72
N PHE A 305 -15.09 15.39 1.54
CA PHE A 305 -14.47 15.30 0.22
C PHE A 305 -15.09 14.18 -0.63
N LEU A 306 -15.30 12.99 -0.06
CA LEU A 306 -15.89 11.86 -0.76
C LEU A 306 -17.35 12.14 -1.17
N LYS A 307 -18.16 12.74 -0.27
CA LYS A 307 -19.56 13.07 -0.55
C LYS A 307 -19.74 14.11 -1.67
N ILE A 308 -18.81 15.05 -1.80
CA ILE A 308 -18.86 16.10 -2.84
C ILE A 308 -18.49 15.52 -4.22
N ASN A 309 -17.62 14.51 -4.25
CA ASN A 309 -17.01 14.04 -5.51
C ASN A 309 -17.56 12.68 -6.01
N LEU A 310 -18.42 12.02 -5.23
CA LEU A 310 -19.10 10.76 -5.61
C LEU A 310 -20.60 10.98 -5.82
#